data_32f5250993dbf7e2867df321ed985fc5
#
_entry.id   32f5250993dbf7e2867df321ed985fc5
#
_cell.length_a   1.000
_cell.length_b   1.000
_cell.length_c   1.000
_cell.angle_alpha   90.00
_cell.angle_beta   90.00
_cell.angle_gamma   90.00
#
_symmetry.space_group_name_H-M   'P 1'
#
loop_
_entity.id
_entity.type
_entity.pdbx_description
1 polymer ?
#
loop_
_entity_poly.entity_id
_entity_poly.type
_entity_poly.pdbx_seq_one_letter_code
_entity_poly.pdbx_strand_id
1 'polypeptide(L)'
;MCLRRAVSAAIVFAVVGTSGQQQHIQYPSVALQRHIDVVNFTQLFSSELLFAQSWAKTSWNGLTTFAGATPLRCFGADEAVKYDVAVLGAPFDTATSYRPGARFGPNGIRQGGRRLGVTRINVPARIRISDHLDVVDCGDLCIYRQQSSFEELEIANAALLSRESLRSFDGKSLAKDGKFHPRVLTLGGDHTITLPLLRGIAGVYGPVSVIHFDSHIDTWKPKQMAEESLPWLPGEEIPVTHGSYFWYAHKEGLLAPNNANIHVGIRGALGDWEDYDNDYEAGFVISHADEIEEIGWKGVVKKIKDAVGNNPVYITLDIDVIDPGMAPATGTPEIGGITTREIKKILQGLAGLKVVGADIVEVAPGYDTQDRPDEITQIAAANIGWEILGLMAKAPTVV
;
A
#
# COMPACT_ATOMS: atom_id res chain seq x y z
N MET A 1 13.95 -13.28 -16.84
CA MET A 1 15.01 -14.23 -17.16
C MET A 1 15.97 -14.32 -15.97
N CYS A 2 15.45 -14.82 -14.89
CA CYS A 2 16.20 -14.99 -13.63
C CYS A 2 15.83 -16.36 -13.05
N LEU A 3 16.30 -17.42 -13.68
CA LEU A 3 16.23 -18.80 -13.18
C LEU A 3 17.28 -19.63 -13.90
N ARG A 4 18.32 -19.96 -13.16
CA ARG A 4 19.10 -21.20 -13.15
C ARG A 4 20.51 -20.95 -12.64
N ARG A 5 20.72 -21.31 -11.38
CA ARG A 5 21.83 -22.14 -10.92
C ARG A 5 21.65 -22.38 -9.41
N ALA A 6 21.05 -23.51 -9.10
CA ALA A 6 21.26 -24.11 -7.80
C ALA A 6 22.71 -24.61 -7.78
N VAL A 7 23.57 -23.93 -7.04
CA VAL A 7 24.89 -24.42 -6.68
C VAL A 7 24.80 -24.86 -5.24
N SER A 8 24.95 -26.15 -5.00
CA SER A 8 25.17 -26.70 -3.67
C SER A 8 26.43 -26.07 -3.09
N ALA A 9 26.28 -25.11 -2.20
CA ALA A 9 27.36 -24.59 -1.39
C ALA A 9 27.37 -25.33 -0.05
N ALA A 10 28.24 -26.30 0.11
CA ALA A 10 28.62 -26.81 1.41
C ALA A 10 29.38 -25.69 2.13
N ILE A 11 28.80 -25.12 3.19
CA ILE A 11 29.47 -24.14 4.02
C ILE A 11 30.42 -24.90 4.95
N VAL A 12 31.72 -24.80 4.66
CA VAL A 12 32.78 -25.27 5.57
C VAL A 12 33.13 -24.10 6.51
N PHE A 13 32.81 -24.20 7.76
CA PHE A 13 33.36 -23.30 8.78
C PHE A 13 34.74 -23.78 9.18
N ALA A 14 35.79 -23.04 8.81
CA ALA A 14 37.11 -23.22 9.34
C ALA A 14 37.29 -22.36 10.59
N VAL A 15 37.41 -22.98 11.75
CA VAL A 15 37.89 -22.33 12.95
C VAL A 15 39.39 -22.37 12.96
N VAL A 16 40.05 -21.25 12.76
CA VAL A 16 41.50 -21.13 12.89
C VAL A 16 41.87 -20.95 14.36
N GLY A 17 42.31 -22.00 14.98
CA GLY A 17 42.95 -21.97 16.29
C GLY A 17 44.45 -21.75 16.15
N THR A 18 45.04 -20.93 16.97
CA THR A 18 46.48 -20.55 16.97
C THR A 18 47.39 -21.60 17.59
N SER A 19 47.24 -22.88 17.24
CA SER A 19 48.26 -23.91 17.52
C SER A 19 48.08 -25.07 16.55
N GLY A 20 49.05 -25.26 15.69
CA GLY A 20 49.11 -26.10 14.53
C GLY A 20 48.80 -27.62 14.67
N GLN A 21 47.62 -27.95 15.10
CA GLN A 21 47.06 -29.30 14.94
C GLN A 21 45.67 -29.19 14.32
N GLN A 22 45.53 -29.67 13.07
CA GLN A 22 44.26 -29.92 12.45
C GLN A 22 43.56 -31.06 13.20
N GLN A 23 42.58 -30.73 14.04
CA GLN A 23 41.60 -31.74 14.49
C GLN A 23 40.57 -31.92 13.39
N HIS A 24 40.60 -33.09 12.74
CA HIS A 24 39.49 -33.54 11.90
C HIS A 24 38.25 -33.77 12.81
N ILE A 25 37.28 -32.90 12.75
CA ILE A 25 35.97 -33.17 13.34
C ILE A 25 35.28 -34.17 12.42
N GLN A 26 35.29 -35.44 12.82
CA GLN A 26 34.53 -36.52 12.21
C GLN A 26 33.09 -36.37 12.64
N TYR A 27 32.24 -35.83 11.76
CA TYR A 27 30.80 -35.89 11.96
C TYR A 27 30.36 -37.35 11.89
N PRO A 28 29.51 -37.84 12.82
CA PRO A 28 28.99 -39.18 12.72
C PRO A 28 28.01 -39.28 11.54
N SER A 29 28.52 -39.69 10.41
CA SER A 29 27.76 -39.90 9.17
C SER A 29 26.62 -40.91 9.32
N VAL A 30 26.72 -41.77 10.28
CA VAL A 30 25.73 -42.82 10.54
C VAL A 30 24.43 -42.30 11.18
N ALA A 31 24.47 -41.27 11.99
CA ALA A 31 23.25 -40.73 12.61
C ALA A 31 22.40 -39.91 11.63
N LEU A 32 23.05 -39.19 10.71
CA LEU A 32 22.34 -38.44 9.66
C LEU A 32 21.70 -39.40 8.64
N GLN A 33 22.42 -40.45 8.24
CA GLN A 33 21.91 -41.45 7.30
C GLN A 33 20.66 -42.19 7.84
N ARG A 34 20.67 -42.56 9.13
CA ARG A 34 19.49 -43.21 9.76
C ARG A 34 18.28 -42.28 9.91
N HIS A 35 18.51 -40.96 10.02
CA HIS A 35 17.40 -40.02 10.09
C HIS A 35 16.79 -39.76 8.72
N ILE A 36 17.61 -39.84 7.66
CA ILE A 36 17.15 -39.68 6.27
C ILE A 36 16.42 -40.94 5.79
N ASP A 37 16.88 -42.14 6.20
CA ASP A 37 16.26 -43.39 5.79
C ASP A 37 14.86 -43.62 6.42
N VAL A 38 14.53 -42.94 7.51
CA VAL A 38 13.22 -43.06 8.21
C VAL A 38 12.20 -42.04 7.68
N VAL A 39 12.68 -40.96 7.05
CA VAL A 39 11.81 -39.94 6.42
C VAL A 39 11.67 -40.27 4.97
N ASN A 40 10.58 -40.94 4.59
CA ASN A 40 10.26 -41.15 3.20
C ASN A 40 10.01 -39.77 2.54
N PHE A 41 11.01 -39.24 1.84
CA PHE A 41 10.98 -37.92 1.16
C PHE A 41 9.77 -37.78 0.23
N THR A 42 9.31 -38.89 -0.35
CA THR A 42 8.08 -38.93 -1.14
C THR A 42 6.83 -38.67 -0.32
N GLN A 43 6.78 -39.04 0.95
CA GLN A 43 5.68 -38.70 1.87
C GLN A 43 5.74 -37.26 2.35
N LEU A 44 6.93 -36.66 2.45
CA LEU A 44 7.10 -35.25 2.76
C LEU A 44 6.68 -34.34 1.60
N PHE A 45 6.86 -34.80 0.37
CA PHE A 45 6.52 -34.05 -0.83
C PHE A 45 5.20 -34.47 -1.50
N SER A 46 4.63 -35.64 -1.16
CA SER A 46 3.30 -36.03 -1.58
C SER A 46 2.19 -35.39 -0.73
N SER A 47 2.57 -34.53 0.16
CA SER A 47 1.59 -33.98 1.07
C SER A 47 1.05 -32.64 0.57
N GLU A 48 0.05 -32.71 -0.23
CA GLU A 48 -1.10 -31.82 -0.03
C GLU A 48 -1.46 -31.65 1.46
N LEU A 49 -1.02 -32.58 2.33
CA LEU A 49 -1.35 -32.59 3.76
C LEU A 49 -0.52 -31.65 4.66
N LEU A 50 0.77 -31.45 4.41
CA LEU A 50 1.60 -30.62 5.31
C LEU A 50 1.61 -29.15 4.91
N PHE A 51 1.67 -28.83 3.63
CA PHE A 51 1.63 -27.45 3.18
C PHE A 51 0.20 -26.91 3.07
N ALA A 52 -0.73 -27.63 2.45
CA ALA A 52 -2.10 -27.16 2.30
C ALA A 52 -2.87 -27.07 3.62
N GLN A 53 -2.68 -28.02 4.55
CA GLN A 53 -3.36 -27.97 5.85
C GLN A 53 -2.72 -26.97 6.83
N SER A 54 -1.41 -26.72 6.78
CA SER A 54 -0.78 -25.70 7.63
C SER A 54 -1.09 -24.30 7.15
N TRP A 55 -1.25 -24.08 5.85
CA TRP A 55 -1.62 -22.78 5.30
C TRP A 55 -3.07 -22.41 5.59
N ALA A 56 -3.97 -23.39 5.64
CA ALA A 56 -5.38 -23.17 5.88
C ALA A 56 -5.77 -22.96 7.34
N LYS A 57 -4.92 -23.32 8.31
CA LYS A 57 -5.34 -23.43 9.72
C LYS A 57 -4.73 -22.45 10.70
N THR A 58 -3.63 -21.75 10.39
CA THR A 58 -3.03 -20.80 11.33
C THR A 58 -2.54 -19.53 10.66
N SER A 59 -2.90 -18.38 11.21
CA SER A 59 -2.47 -17.04 10.76
C SER A 59 -0.95 -16.80 10.90
N TRP A 60 -0.19 -17.80 11.36
CA TRP A 60 1.20 -17.66 11.77
C TRP A 60 2.19 -18.44 10.91
N ASN A 61 1.71 -19.35 10.07
CA ASN A 61 2.52 -20.21 9.23
C ASN A 61 2.35 -19.86 7.73
N GLY A 62 3.38 -20.11 6.95
CA GLY A 62 3.36 -19.95 5.49
C GLY A 62 3.76 -18.55 5.01
N LEU A 63 3.33 -18.17 3.80
CA LEU A 63 3.58 -16.86 3.23
C LEU A 63 2.81 -15.78 3.99
N THR A 64 3.50 -14.70 4.32
CA THR A 64 2.84 -13.51 4.89
C THR A 64 2.19 -12.72 3.76
N THR A 65 0.86 -12.70 3.75
CA THR A 65 0.03 -11.90 2.85
C THR A 65 -0.74 -10.87 3.65
N PHE A 66 -1.21 -9.81 2.99
CA PHE A 66 -2.01 -8.78 3.64
C PHE A 66 -3.31 -9.37 4.20
N ALA A 67 -3.51 -9.27 5.50
CA ALA A 67 -4.69 -9.76 6.22
C ALA A 67 -5.08 -11.21 5.85
N GLY A 68 -4.11 -12.08 5.56
CA GLY A 68 -4.34 -13.46 5.18
C GLY A 68 -5.09 -13.65 3.86
N ALA A 69 -5.02 -12.67 2.95
CA ALA A 69 -5.54 -12.79 1.59
C ALA A 69 -4.83 -13.91 0.82
N THR A 70 -5.52 -14.50 -0.14
CA THR A 70 -4.98 -15.60 -0.94
C THR A 70 -3.80 -15.12 -1.78
N PRO A 71 -2.59 -15.71 -1.67
CA PRO A 71 -1.47 -15.35 -2.51
C PRO A 71 -1.74 -15.77 -3.96
N LEU A 72 -1.46 -14.87 -4.91
CA LEU A 72 -1.71 -15.11 -6.34
C LEU A 72 -0.54 -14.55 -7.17
N ARG A 73 -0.09 -15.30 -8.17
CA ARG A 73 0.91 -14.84 -9.15
C ARG A 73 0.22 -14.08 -10.28
N CYS A 74 -0.27 -12.87 -9.96
CA CYS A 74 -1.15 -12.08 -10.82
C CYS A 74 -0.57 -11.78 -12.20
N PHE A 75 0.76 -11.70 -12.34
CA PHE A 75 1.45 -11.40 -13.59
C PHE A 75 2.13 -12.64 -14.19
N GLY A 76 1.51 -13.81 -14.08
CA GLY A 76 2.11 -15.05 -14.52
C GLY A 76 1.15 -16.23 -14.53
N ALA A 77 1.50 -17.30 -13.84
CA ALA A 77 0.79 -18.58 -13.95
C ALA A 77 -0.70 -18.52 -13.57
N ASP A 78 -1.08 -17.54 -12.72
CA ASP A 78 -2.44 -17.42 -12.21
C ASP A 78 -3.19 -16.21 -12.84
N GLU A 79 -2.73 -15.74 -14.01
CA GLU A 79 -3.29 -14.55 -14.68
C GLU A 79 -4.77 -14.68 -15.03
N ALA A 80 -5.24 -15.89 -15.30
CA ALA A 80 -6.63 -16.18 -15.64
C ALA A 80 -7.58 -16.22 -14.42
N VAL A 81 -7.05 -16.20 -13.19
CA VAL A 81 -7.87 -16.26 -11.98
C VAL A 81 -8.57 -14.91 -11.77
N LYS A 82 -9.90 -14.97 -11.61
CA LYS A 82 -10.71 -13.78 -11.31
C LYS A 82 -10.77 -13.53 -9.81
N TYR A 83 -10.78 -12.26 -9.42
CA TYR A 83 -10.92 -11.77 -8.05
C TYR A 83 -11.63 -10.41 -8.06
N ASP A 84 -11.99 -9.88 -6.88
CA ASP A 84 -12.66 -8.58 -6.77
C ASP A 84 -11.70 -7.47 -6.32
N VAL A 85 -10.69 -7.83 -5.52
CA VAL A 85 -9.66 -6.88 -5.05
C VAL A 85 -8.30 -7.55 -5.11
N ALA A 86 -7.32 -6.85 -5.68
CA ALA A 86 -5.91 -7.19 -5.62
C ALA A 86 -5.19 -6.32 -4.60
N VAL A 87 -4.36 -6.93 -3.74
CA VAL A 87 -3.36 -6.22 -2.94
C VAL A 87 -2.03 -6.29 -3.71
N LEU A 88 -1.40 -5.13 -3.93
CA LEU A 88 -0.16 -5.00 -4.68
C LEU A 88 0.86 -4.22 -3.88
N GLY A 89 2.08 -4.72 -3.76
CA GLY A 89 3.17 -3.97 -3.14
C GLY A 89 3.96 -3.16 -4.18
N ALA A 90 4.24 -1.90 -3.86
CA ALA A 90 5.03 -0.97 -4.67
C ALA A 90 6.22 -0.43 -3.85
N PRO A 91 7.33 -1.21 -3.73
CA PRO A 91 8.47 -0.92 -2.86
C PRO A 91 9.42 0.14 -3.47
N PHE A 92 8.97 1.40 -3.53
CA PHE A 92 9.69 2.53 -4.11
C PHE A 92 9.86 3.65 -3.07
N ASP A 93 11.05 4.28 -2.96
CA ASP A 93 11.29 5.41 -2.04
C ASP A 93 12.45 6.30 -2.47
N THR A 94 12.70 6.40 -3.78
CA THR A 94 13.80 7.21 -4.31
C THR A 94 13.43 8.67 -4.55
N ALA A 95 12.19 9.06 -4.27
CA ALA A 95 11.67 10.41 -4.47
C ALA A 95 11.32 11.13 -3.15
N THR A 96 11.77 10.62 -2.03
CA THR A 96 11.60 11.21 -0.69
C THR A 96 12.53 12.40 -0.48
N SER A 97 12.06 13.42 0.23
CA SER A 97 12.83 14.64 0.51
C SER A 97 13.65 14.57 1.81
N TYR A 98 13.35 13.67 2.74
CA TYR A 98 14.00 13.61 4.05
C TYR A 98 14.52 12.23 4.44
N ARG A 99 13.69 11.33 4.92
CA ARG A 99 14.11 10.01 5.42
C ARG A 99 13.66 8.91 4.47
N PRO A 100 14.58 8.17 3.80
CA PRO A 100 14.21 7.00 2.99
C PRO A 100 13.83 5.82 3.89
N GLY A 101 13.22 4.80 3.32
CA GLY A 101 12.86 3.55 4.02
C GLY A 101 11.46 3.06 3.69
N ALA A 102 10.64 3.87 3.03
CA ALA A 102 9.28 3.52 2.64
C ALA A 102 9.24 2.33 1.64
N ARG A 103 10.33 2.03 0.93
CA ARG A 103 10.42 0.79 0.10
C ARG A 103 10.19 -0.49 0.88
N PHE A 104 10.38 -0.49 2.19
CA PHE A 104 10.10 -1.62 3.07
C PHE A 104 8.65 -1.62 3.60
N GLY A 105 7.87 -0.60 3.27
CA GLY A 105 6.48 -0.43 3.67
C GLY A 105 5.59 -1.62 3.31
N PRO A 106 5.60 -2.13 2.06
CA PRO A 106 4.75 -3.25 1.68
C PRO A 106 4.94 -4.49 2.55
N ASN A 107 6.20 -4.85 2.83
CA ASN A 107 6.51 -5.95 3.73
C ASN A 107 6.07 -5.66 5.18
N GLY A 108 6.37 -4.46 5.69
CA GLY A 108 6.00 -4.04 7.04
C GLY A 108 4.48 -4.04 7.26
N ILE A 109 3.70 -3.52 6.33
CA ILE A 109 2.24 -3.49 6.40
C ILE A 109 1.67 -4.92 6.42
N ARG A 110 2.21 -5.85 5.62
CA ARG A 110 1.80 -7.27 5.67
C ARG A 110 2.12 -7.89 7.02
N GLN A 111 3.29 -7.60 7.60
CA GLN A 111 3.66 -8.08 8.94
C GLN A 111 2.71 -7.53 10.01
N GLY A 112 2.43 -6.22 10.00
CA GLY A 112 1.46 -5.59 10.90
C GLY A 112 0.05 -6.17 10.77
N GLY A 113 -0.29 -6.69 9.58
CA GLY A 113 -1.59 -7.30 9.25
C GLY A 113 -1.78 -8.76 9.69
N ARG A 114 -0.77 -9.43 10.26
CA ARG A 114 -0.84 -10.89 10.57
C ARG A 114 -1.98 -11.28 11.51
N ARG A 115 -2.40 -10.39 12.39
CA ARG A 115 -3.54 -10.63 13.30
C ARG A 115 -4.90 -10.30 12.69
N LEU A 116 -4.93 -9.64 11.55
CA LEU A 116 -6.13 -9.34 10.80
C LEU A 116 -6.55 -10.54 9.95
N GLY A 117 -7.66 -10.44 9.24
CA GLY A 117 -8.07 -11.47 8.30
C GLY A 117 -9.26 -11.04 7.46
N VAL A 118 -9.16 -11.24 6.13
CA VAL A 118 -10.29 -10.99 5.22
C VAL A 118 -11.49 -11.89 5.57
N THR A 119 -11.24 -13.06 6.16
CA THR A 119 -12.26 -13.99 6.62
C THR A 119 -12.74 -13.73 8.05
N ARG A 120 -12.14 -12.77 8.77
CA ARG A 120 -12.53 -12.39 10.12
C ARG A 120 -13.57 -11.26 10.10
N ILE A 121 -14.37 -11.19 11.14
CA ILE A 121 -15.33 -10.08 11.30
C ILE A 121 -14.58 -8.82 11.74
N ASN A 122 -14.67 -7.78 10.96
CA ASN A 122 -14.33 -6.43 11.42
C ASN A 122 -15.47 -5.94 12.33
N VAL A 123 -15.25 -6.05 13.64
CA VAL A 123 -16.28 -5.75 14.65
C VAL A 123 -16.74 -4.29 14.58
N PRO A 124 -15.84 -3.27 14.52
CA PRO A 124 -16.26 -1.88 14.39
C PRO A 124 -17.02 -1.59 13.09
N ALA A 125 -16.59 -2.14 11.98
CA ALA A 125 -17.25 -1.97 10.68
C ALA A 125 -18.46 -2.90 10.48
N ARG A 126 -18.64 -3.91 11.35
CA ARG A 126 -19.72 -4.91 11.32
C ARG A 126 -19.80 -5.64 9.97
N ILE A 127 -18.65 -6.08 9.46
CA ILE A 127 -18.55 -6.76 8.17
C ILE A 127 -17.50 -7.88 8.21
N ARG A 128 -17.72 -8.94 7.46
CA ARG A 128 -16.69 -9.89 7.05
C ARG A 128 -16.44 -9.67 5.56
N ILE A 129 -15.20 -9.28 5.21
CA ILE A 129 -14.84 -8.87 3.86
C ILE A 129 -15.09 -10.00 2.86
N SER A 130 -14.71 -11.24 3.22
CA SER A 130 -14.87 -12.42 2.35
C SER A 130 -16.32 -12.79 2.01
N ASP A 131 -17.31 -12.28 2.75
CA ASP A 131 -18.72 -12.50 2.40
C ASP A 131 -19.13 -11.67 1.18
N HIS A 132 -18.37 -10.60 0.88
CA HIS A 132 -18.67 -9.62 -0.16
C HIS A 132 -17.65 -9.57 -1.29
N LEU A 133 -16.39 -9.82 -1.00
CA LEU A 133 -15.27 -9.67 -1.95
C LEU A 133 -14.31 -10.85 -1.85
N ASP A 134 -13.80 -11.26 -3.01
CA ASP A 134 -12.64 -12.13 -3.08
C ASP A 134 -11.37 -11.27 -3.20
N VAL A 135 -10.51 -11.38 -2.18
CA VAL A 135 -9.29 -10.57 -2.04
C VAL A 135 -8.07 -11.44 -2.22
N VAL A 136 -7.20 -11.06 -3.14
CA VAL A 136 -5.92 -11.72 -3.40
C VAL A 136 -4.74 -10.80 -3.07
N ASP A 137 -3.58 -11.38 -2.76
CA ASP A 137 -2.33 -10.64 -2.61
C ASP A 137 -1.37 -11.05 -3.74
N CYS A 138 -1.07 -10.09 -4.63
CA CYS A 138 -0.22 -10.28 -5.80
C CYS A 138 1.29 -10.23 -5.48
N GLY A 139 1.67 -9.96 -4.22
CA GLY A 139 3.05 -9.71 -3.84
C GLY A 139 3.55 -8.33 -4.24
N ASP A 140 4.87 -8.17 -4.30
CA ASP A 140 5.52 -6.91 -4.60
C ASP A 140 6.00 -6.87 -6.06
N LEU A 141 5.96 -5.69 -6.66
CA LEU A 141 6.62 -5.42 -7.93
C LEU A 141 8.14 -5.36 -7.74
N CYS A 142 8.87 -5.84 -8.74
CA CYS A 142 10.32 -5.75 -8.77
C CYS A 142 10.76 -4.37 -9.30
N ILE A 143 10.67 -3.34 -8.50
CA ILE A 143 10.99 -1.97 -8.87
C ILE A 143 12.44 -1.67 -8.50
N TYR A 144 13.34 -1.58 -9.49
CA TYR A 144 14.79 -1.43 -9.26
C TYR A 144 15.38 -0.10 -9.72
N ARG A 145 14.68 0.67 -10.56
CA ARG A 145 15.22 1.90 -11.17
C ARG A 145 14.16 2.99 -11.16
N GLN A 146 14.53 4.21 -10.75
CA GLN A 146 13.60 5.32 -10.64
C GLN A 146 12.80 5.58 -11.93
N GLN A 147 13.48 5.63 -13.05
CA GLN A 147 12.85 5.99 -14.33
C GLN A 147 11.93 4.91 -14.92
N SER A 148 12.25 3.61 -14.69
CA SER A 148 11.41 2.50 -15.12
C SER A 148 10.33 2.12 -14.10
N SER A 149 10.47 2.55 -12.84
CA SER A 149 9.58 2.14 -11.76
C SER A 149 8.15 2.69 -11.93
N PHE A 150 8.01 3.93 -12.39
CA PHE A 150 6.69 4.49 -12.66
C PHE A 150 5.99 3.79 -13.81
N GLU A 151 6.72 3.56 -14.90
CA GLU A 151 6.20 2.85 -16.07
C GLU A 151 5.82 1.41 -15.72
N GLU A 152 6.67 0.71 -14.97
CA GLU A 152 6.39 -0.66 -14.51
C GLU A 152 5.17 -0.72 -13.58
N LEU A 153 5.02 0.24 -12.67
CA LEU A 153 3.85 0.33 -11.78
C LEU A 153 2.57 0.68 -12.55
N GLU A 154 2.64 1.62 -13.50
CA GLU A 154 1.52 1.99 -14.36
C GLU A 154 1.05 0.78 -15.18
N ILE A 155 1.96 0.07 -15.83
CA ILE A 155 1.67 -1.14 -16.62
C ILE A 155 1.05 -2.22 -15.74
N ALA A 156 1.62 -2.48 -14.57
CA ALA A 156 1.12 -3.51 -13.65
C ALA A 156 -0.28 -3.16 -13.14
N ASN A 157 -0.49 -1.91 -12.70
CA ASN A 157 -1.79 -1.46 -12.24
C ASN A 157 -2.85 -1.52 -13.35
N ALA A 158 -2.53 -1.05 -14.55
CA ALA A 158 -3.40 -1.13 -15.71
C ALA A 158 -3.73 -2.60 -16.08
N ALA A 159 -2.77 -3.50 -15.99
CA ALA A 159 -2.98 -4.93 -16.24
C ALA A 159 -3.95 -5.58 -15.22
N LEU A 160 -3.87 -5.20 -13.94
CA LEU A 160 -4.83 -5.64 -12.93
C LEU A 160 -6.22 -5.06 -13.18
N LEU A 161 -6.30 -3.76 -13.44
CA LEU A 161 -7.55 -3.04 -13.66
C LEU A 161 -8.25 -3.39 -14.99
N SER A 162 -7.53 -3.91 -16.00
CA SER A 162 -8.13 -4.33 -17.27
C SER A 162 -8.92 -5.64 -17.20
N ARG A 163 -8.78 -6.39 -16.11
CA ARG A 163 -9.47 -7.66 -15.92
C ARG A 163 -10.93 -7.45 -15.57
N GLU A 164 -11.73 -8.50 -15.72
CA GLU A 164 -13.08 -8.53 -15.18
C GLU A 164 -13.06 -9.04 -13.74
N SER A 165 -13.77 -8.36 -12.84
CA SER A 165 -13.90 -8.80 -11.45
C SER A 165 -14.62 -10.16 -11.37
N LEU A 166 -14.42 -10.88 -10.28
CA LEU A 166 -15.10 -12.16 -10.03
C LEU A 166 -16.62 -11.94 -9.92
N ARG A 167 -17.02 -10.87 -9.25
CA ARG A 167 -18.43 -10.53 -9.00
C ARG A 167 -18.88 -9.38 -9.88
N SER A 168 -20.11 -9.50 -10.35
CA SER A 168 -20.88 -8.38 -10.89
C SER A 168 -21.92 -7.96 -9.88
N PHE A 169 -22.33 -6.70 -9.95
CA PHE A 169 -23.31 -6.13 -9.02
C PHE A 169 -24.55 -5.67 -9.80
N ASP A 170 -25.69 -5.63 -9.12
CA ASP A 170 -26.89 -5.03 -9.70
C ASP A 170 -26.65 -3.54 -9.94
N GLY A 171 -27.00 -3.07 -11.15
CA GLY A 171 -26.77 -1.68 -11.56
C GLY A 171 -25.76 -1.56 -12.71
N LYS A 172 -25.56 -0.33 -13.16
CA LYS A 172 -24.61 -0.01 -14.23
C LYS A 172 -23.23 0.27 -13.63
N SER A 173 -22.18 -0.39 -14.15
CA SER A 173 -20.82 -0.14 -13.72
C SER A 173 -20.40 1.33 -13.93
N LEU A 174 -19.54 1.82 -13.03
CA LEU A 174 -18.89 3.13 -13.16
C LEU A 174 -17.81 3.17 -14.25
N ALA A 175 -17.28 2.02 -14.66
CA ALA A 175 -16.22 1.97 -15.67
C ALA A 175 -16.74 2.40 -17.05
N LYS A 176 -15.85 3.05 -17.83
CA LYS A 176 -16.16 3.58 -19.16
C LYS A 176 -16.68 2.52 -20.14
N ASP A 177 -16.19 1.29 -20.02
CA ASP A 177 -16.59 0.15 -20.86
C ASP A 177 -17.85 -0.58 -20.36
N GLY A 178 -18.40 -0.17 -19.22
CA GLY A 178 -19.58 -0.75 -18.60
C GLY A 178 -19.35 -2.10 -17.89
N LYS A 179 -18.11 -2.57 -17.80
CA LYS A 179 -17.77 -3.81 -17.10
C LYS A 179 -17.37 -3.56 -15.66
N PHE A 180 -17.44 -4.62 -14.84
CA PHE A 180 -16.92 -4.58 -13.49
C PHE A 180 -15.46 -5.01 -13.48
N HIS A 181 -14.59 -4.14 -12.97
CA HIS A 181 -13.15 -4.37 -12.85
C HIS A 181 -12.75 -4.63 -11.40
N PRO A 182 -11.67 -5.40 -11.16
CA PRO A 182 -11.08 -5.51 -9.84
C PRO A 182 -10.61 -4.14 -9.36
N ARG A 183 -10.64 -3.92 -8.06
CA ARG A 183 -10.03 -2.76 -7.43
C ARG A 183 -8.63 -3.13 -6.94
N VAL A 184 -7.75 -2.15 -6.80
CA VAL A 184 -6.41 -2.38 -6.30
C VAL A 184 -6.24 -1.62 -4.98
N LEU A 185 -5.76 -2.31 -3.95
CA LEU A 185 -5.19 -1.72 -2.75
C LEU A 185 -3.67 -1.83 -2.85
N THR A 186 -3.00 -0.71 -3.07
CA THR A 186 -1.55 -0.69 -3.17
C THR A 186 -0.94 -0.43 -1.79
N LEU A 187 0.02 -1.27 -1.42
CA LEU A 187 0.86 -1.08 -0.25
C LEU A 187 2.13 -0.38 -0.75
N GLY A 188 2.29 0.89 -0.39
CA GLY A 188 3.27 1.75 -1.02
C GLY A 188 4.61 1.77 -0.37
N GLY A 189 5.42 2.36 -1.11
CA GLY A 189 6.62 3.06 -0.87
C GLY A 189 6.34 4.52 -0.53
N ASP A 190 7.07 5.45 -1.17
CA ASP A 190 6.81 6.87 -1.02
C ASP A 190 5.55 7.30 -1.81
N HIS A 191 5.05 8.51 -1.53
CA HIS A 191 3.78 9.00 -2.08
C HIS A 191 3.78 9.24 -3.60
N THR A 192 4.95 9.30 -4.23
CA THR A 192 5.07 9.49 -5.68
C THR A 192 4.36 8.40 -6.48
N ILE A 193 4.24 7.18 -5.91
CA ILE A 193 3.60 6.03 -6.57
C ILE A 193 2.13 6.28 -6.93
N THR A 194 1.48 7.23 -6.27
CA THR A 194 0.06 7.54 -6.50
C THR A 194 -0.18 8.10 -7.90
N LEU A 195 0.79 8.80 -8.51
CA LEU A 195 0.63 9.31 -9.88
C LEU A 195 0.41 8.19 -10.93
N PRO A 196 1.30 7.19 -11.07
CA PRO A 196 1.07 6.09 -12.01
C PRO A 196 -0.18 5.26 -11.67
N LEU A 197 -0.56 5.16 -10.38
CA LEU A 197 -1.80 4.49 -9.98
C LEU A 197 -3.03 5.26 -10.47
N LEU A 198 -3.06 6.59 -10.32
CA LEU A 198 -4.14 7.44 -10.82
C LEU A 198 -4.26 7.40 -12.35
N ARG A 199 -3.14 7.31 -13.10
CA ARG A 199 -3.17 7.12 -14.55
C ARG A 199 -3.91 5.84 -14.94
N GLY A 200 -3.62 4.73 -14.28
CA GLY A 200 -4.32 3.45 -14.47
C GLY A 200 -5.81 3.55 -14.13
N ILE A 201 -6.16 4.15 -13.00
CA ILE A 201 -7.55 4.37 -12.56
C ILE A 201 -8.30 5.25 -13.55
N ALA A 202 -7.70 6.38 -13.99
CA ALA A 202 -8.33 7.27 -14.96
C ALA A 202 -8.53 6.60 -16.35
N GLY A 203 -7.69 5.64 -16.69
CA GLY A 203 -7.88 4.80 -17.87
C GLY A 203 -9.22 4.07 -17.86
N VAL A 204 -9.62 3.53 -16.72
CA VAL A 204 -10.86 2.74 -16.55
C VAL A 204 -12.07 3.62 -16.23
N TYR A 205 -11.96 4.55 -15.27
CA TYR A 205 -13.11 5.29 -14.72
C TYR A 205 -13.21 6.73 -15.20
N GLY A 206 -12.18 7.28 -15.84
CA GLY A 206 -12.04 8.72 -16.10
C GLY A 206 -11.44 9.44 -14.90
N PRO A 207 -11.48 10.78 -14.86
CA PRO A 207 -11.07 11.56 -13.71
C PRO A 207 -11.84 11.13 -12.46
N VAL A 208 -11.13 10.96 -11.33
CA VAL A 208 -11.71 10.49 -10.07
C VAL A 208 -11.58 11.56 -8.99
N SER A 209 -12.49 11.54 -8.02
CA SER A 209 -12.31 12.31 -6.79
C SER A 209 -11.26 11.63 -5.91
N VAL A 210 -10.32 12.41 -5.41
CA VAL A 210 -9.28 11.93 -4.50
C VAL A 210 -9.61 12.36 -3.07
N ILE A 211 -9.58 11.38 -2.17
CA ILE A 211 -9.52 11.64 -0.72
C ILE A 211 -8.09 11.38 -0.31
N HIS A 212 -7.38 12.44 0.02
CA HIS A 212 -5.98 12.44 0.41
C HIS A 212 -5.87 12.65 1.91
N PHE A 213 -5.45 11.63 2.63
CA PHE A 213 -5.13 11.70 4.06
C PHE A 213 -3.63 11.90 4.20
N ASP A 214 -3.23 13.07 4.71
CA ASP A 214 -1.82 13.45 4.77
C ASP A 214 -1.62 14.63 5.74
N SER A 215 -0.40 14.83 6.18
CA SER A 215 0.03 16.07 6.84
C SER A 215 0.43 17.16 5.85
N HIS A 216 0.73 16.81 4.59
CA HIS A 216 1.22 17.67 3.53
C HIS A 216 0.20 17.81 2.39
N ILE A 217 0.34 18.85 1.57
CA ILE A 217 -0.57 19.11 0.44
C ILE A 217 -0.20 18.35 -0.85
N ASP A 218 1.08 18.08 -1.07
CA ASP A 218 1.64 17.33 -2.22
C ASP A 218 1.27 17.89 -3.61
N THR A 219 0.86 19.14 -3.65
CA THR A 219 0.51 19.90 -4.87
C THR A 219 1.56 20.92 -5.27
N TRP A 220 2.77 20.89 -4.65
CA TRP A 220 3.83 21.83 -4.94
C TRP A 220 4.24 21.78 -6.41
N LYS A 221 4.47 22.97 -6.98
CA LYS A 221 4.99 23.08 -8.35
C LYS A 221 6.43 22.57 -8.41
N PRO A 222 6.77 21.70 -9.36
CA PRO A 222 8.11 21.10 -9.44
C PRO A 222 9.23 22.15 -9.51
N LYS A 223 9.01 23.25 -10.22
CA LYS A 223 9.98 24.34 -10.34
C LYS A 223 10.26 25.01 -9.00
N GLN A 224 9.25 25.28 -8.21
CA GLN A 224 9.36 25.87 -6.88
C GLN A 224 10.16 24.95 -5.94
N MET A 225 9.82 23.67 -5.89
CA MET A 225 10.57 22.69 -5.10
C MET A 225 12.05 22.58 -5.53
N ALA A 226 12.33 22.65 -6.82
CA ALA A 226 13.69 22.57 -7.33
C ALA A 226 14.53 23.82 -6.96
N GLU A 227 13.93 25.01 -6.96
CA GLU A 227 14.61 26.26 -6.57
C GLU A 227 14.94 26.27 -5.07
N GLU A 228 14.11 25.65 -4.23
CA GLU A 228 14.30 25.59 -2.77
C GLU A 228 15.24 24.47 -2.31
N SER A 229 15.25 23.33 -3.00
CA SER A 229 15.85 22.11 -2.48
C SER A 229 17.12 21.65 -3.20
N LEU A 230 17.28 21.91 -4.50
CA LEU A 230 18.40 21.39 -5.30
C LEU A 230 18.80 22.33 -6.43
N PRO A 231 20.09 22.50 -6.70
CA PRO A 231 20.58 23.26 -7.86
C PRO A 231 20.41 22.41 -9.13
N TRP A 232 19.27 22.53 -9.78
CA TRP A 232 19.03 21.91 -11.09
C TRP A 232 19.78 22.68 -12.17
N LEU A 233 20.36 21.94 -13.11
CA LEU A 233 20.98 22.57 -14.27
C LEU A 233 19.90 23.08 -15.21
N PRO A 234 20.09 24.26 -15.83
CA PRO A 234 19.14 24.80 -16.80
C PRO A 234 18.87 23.80 -17.92
N GLY A 235 17.61 23.44 -18.13
CA GLY A 235 17.18 22.52 -19.18
C GLY A 235 17.05 21.05 -18.75
N GLU A 236 17.35 20.70 -17.49
CA GLU A 236 17.01 19.38 -16.95
C GLU A 236 15.51 19.30 -16.63
N GLU A 237 14.94 18.13 -16.89
CA GLU A 237 13.56 17.81 -16.51
C GLU A 237 13.49 17.56 -15.01
N ILE A 238 12.60 18.29 -14.31
CA ILE A 238 12.44 18.14 -12.86
C ILE A 238 11.66 16.85 -12.61
N PRO A 239 12.22 15.89 -11.86
CA PRO A 239 11.53 14.63 -11.61
C PRO A 239 10.31 14.84 -10.70
N VAL A 240 9.34 13.94 -10.83
CA VAL A 240 8.21 13.84 -9.89
C VAL A 240 8.74 13.41 -8.53
N THR A 241 8.28 14.09 -7.49
CA THR A 241 8.60 13.78 -6.09
C THR A 241 7.32 13.50 -5.30
N HIS A 242 7.46 12.98 -4.07
CA HIS A 242 6.32 12.74 -3.19
C HIS A 242 5.52 14.02 -2.88
N GLY A 243 6.11 15.21 -2.94
CA GLY A 243 5.42 16.48 -2.72
C GLY A 243 4.85 17.14 -4.00
N SER A 244 5.13 16.62 -5.21
CA SER A 244 4.73 17.27 -6.46
C SER A 244 3.80 16.45 -7.36
N TYR A 245 3.52 15.21 -7.01
CA TYR A 245 2.80 14.28 -7.89
C TYR A 245 1.35 14.72 -8.18
N PHE A 246 0.67 15.41 -7.27
CA PHE A 246 -0.67 15.95 -7.53
C PHE A 246 -0.67 17.11 -8.52
N TRP A 247 0.40 17.91 -8.56
CA TRP A 247 0.53 18.90 -9.61
C TRP A 247 0.53 18.26 -11.00
N TYR A 248 1.27 17.15 -11.16
CA TYR A 248 1.26 16.37 -12.40
C TYR A 248 -0.10 15.73 -12.66
N ALA A 249 -0.72 15.11 -11.65
CA ALA A 249 -2.05 14.51 -11.78
C ALA A 249 -3.11 15.54 -12.23
N HIS A 250 -3.04 16.78 -11.71
CA HIS A 250 -3.88 17.89 -12.16
C HIS A 250 -3.62 18.25 -13.61
N LYS A 251 -2.35 18.45 -14.01
CA LYS A 251 -1.98 18.81 -15.38
C LYS A 251 -2.35 17.73 -16.40
N GLU A 252 -2.34 16.47 -16.00
CA GLU A 252 -2.76 15.34 -16.82
C GLU A 252 -4.29 15.14 -16.84
N GLY A 253 -5.06 15.88 -16.06
CA GLY A 253 -6.52 15.78 -15.99
C GLY A 253 -7.03 14.48 -15.35
N LEU A 254 -6.28 13.94 -14.38
CA LEU A 254 -6.63 12.69 -13.68
C LEU A 254 -7.61 12.93 -12.52
N LEU A 255 -7.66 14.16 -12.00
CA LEU A 255 -8.46 14.57 -10.86
C LEU A 255 -9.85 15.03 -11.31
N ALA A 256 -10.88 14.69 -10.50
CA ALA A 256 -12.23 15.18 -10.76
C ALA A 256 -12.28 16.71 -10.66
N PRO A 257 -12.99 17.38 -11.58
CA PRO A 257 -13.08 18.84 -11.61
C PRO A 257 -14.00 19.38 -10.49
N ASN A 258 -14.08 20.73 -10.41
CA ASN A 258 -15.00 21.46 -9.54
C ASN A 258 -14.74 21.26 -8.04
N ASN A 259 -13.49 21.24 -7.63
CA ASN A 259 -13.05 21.07 -6.24
C ASN A 259 -13.64 19.80 -5.60
N ALA A 260 -13.71 18.74 -6.40
CA ALA A 260 -14.26 17.45 -5.96
C ALA A 260 -13.19 16.53 -5.34
N ASN A 261 -12.06 17.10 -4.91
CA ASN A 261 -10.97 16.41 -4.21
C ASN A 261 -10.79 17.03 -2.83
N ILE A 262 -10.26 16.28 -1.88
CA ILE A 262 -10.09 16.77 -0.50
C ILE A 262 -8.82 16.27 0.14
N HIS A 263 -8.07 17.18 0.77
CA HIS A 263 -7.03 16.86 1.74
C HIS A 263 -7.60 16.79 3.15
N VAL A 264 -7.13 15.85 3.95
CA VAL A 264 -7.57 15.64 5.33
C VAL A 264 -6.35 15.43 6.22
N GLY A 265 -6.14 16.34 7.16
CA GLY A 265 -5.06 16.23 8.15
C GLY A 265 -3.90 17.20 7.93
N ILE A 266 -4.03 18.16 6.99
CA ILE A 266 -3.00 19.11 6.64
C ILE A 266 -2.56 19.92 7.86
N ARG A 267 -1.23 19.94 8.11
CA ARG A 267 -0.59 20.69 9.20
C ARG A 267 0.90 20.94 8.99
N GLY A 268 1.49 20.33 7.94
CA GLY A 268 2.86 20.58 7.55
C GLY A 268 3.09 22.06 7.21
N ALA A 269 4.30 22.56 7.44
CA ALA A 269 4.66 23.92 7.11
C ALA A 269 4.69 24.13 5.60
N LEU A 270 4.16 25.24 5.14
CA LEU A 270 4.19 25.68 3.73
C LEU A 270 5.33 26.68 3.53
N GLY A 271 5.85 26.76 2.32
CA GLY A 271 6.86 27.74 1.93
C GLY A 271 6.28 29.15 1.82
N ASP A 272 5.11 29.29 1.21
CA ASP A 272 4.38 30.55 1.02
C ASP A 272 2.86 30.31 0.99
N TRP A 273 2.08 31.40 1.10
CA TRP A 273 0.62 31.37 0.91
C TRP A 273 0.20 30.98 -0.52
N GLU A 274 1.07 31.17 -1.51
CA GLU A 274 0.87 30.73 -2.89
C GLU A 274 0.69 29.19 -2.98
N ASP A 275 1.19 28.43 -2.02
CA ASP A 275 1.01 26.97 -1.98
C ASP A 275 -0.47 26.60 -1.86
N TYR A 276 -1.25 27.36 -1.08
CA TYR A 276 -2.72 27.17 -1.04
C TYR A 276 -3.40 27.54 -2.36
N ASP A 277 -2.94 28.61 -3.04
CA ASP A 277 -3.51 29.00 -4.33
C ASP A 277 -3.26 27.89 -5.37
N ASN A 278 -2.08 27.29 -5.36
CA ASN A 278 -1.71 26.15 -6.21
C ASN A 278 -2.57 24.93 -5.92
N ASP A 279 -2.85 24.67 -4.65
CA ASP A 279 -3.68 23.58 -4.18
C ASP A 279 -5.14 23.74 -4.63
N TYR A 280 -5.71 24.92 -4.47
CA TYR A 280 -7.04 25.23 -4.99
C TYR A 280 -7.11 25.17 -6.51
N GLU A 281 -6.06 25.60 -7.24
CA GLU A 281 -5.96 25.43 -8.70
C GLU A 281 -6.00 23.95 -9.09
N ALA A 282 -5.35 23.07 -8.31
CA ALA A 282 -5.37 21.63 -8.51
C ALA A 282 -6.72 20.98 -8.20
N GLY A 283 -7.65 21.73 -7.59
CA GLY A 283 -9.03 21.30 -7.35
C GLY A 283 -9.25 20.58 -6.04
N PHE A 284 -8.45 20.89 -5.02
CA PHE A 284 -8.62 20.37 -3.68
C PHE A 284 -9.34 21.35 -2.76
N VAL A 285 -10.08 20.80 -1.81
CA VAL A 285 -10.53 21.48 -0.59
C VAL A 285 -9.77 20.87 0.59
N ILE A 286 -9.61 21.63 1.68
CA ILE A 286 -8.76 21.21 2.79
C ILE A 286 -9.60 21.03 4.07
N SER A 287 -9.35 19.97 4.80
CA SER A 287 -9.71 19.80 6.21
C SER A 287 -8.41 19.70 7.01
N HIS A 288 -8.06 20.78 7.72
CA HIS A 288 -6.86 20.83 8.53
C HIS A 288 -6.95 19.86 9.72
N ALA A 289 -5.82 19.46 10.28
CA ALA A 289 -5.76 18.47 11.35
C ALA A 289 -6.50 18.94 12.63
N ASP A 290 -6.37 20.22 12.99
CA ASP A 290 -6.99 20.82 14.17
C ASP A 290 -8.51 20.95 14.06
N GLU A 291 -9.08 21.03 12.86
CA GLU A 291 -10.53 21.06 12.69
C GLU A 291 -11.23 19.85 13.32
N ILE A 292 -10.54 18.72 13.50
CA ILE A 292 -11.17 17.54 14.12
C ILE A 292 -11.59 17.79 15.57
N GLU A 293 -10.91 18.70 16.28
CA GLU A 293 -11.28 19.09 17.62
C GLU A 293 -12.58 19.92 17.63
N GLU A 294 -12.81 20.73 16.59
CA GLU A 294 -13.95 21.60 16.47
C GLU A 294 -15.21 20.88 15.97
N ILE A 295 -15.09 20.16 14.85
CA ILE A 295 -16.23 19.53 14.17
C ILE A 295 -16.35 18.03 14.45
N GLY A 296 -15.36 17.44 15.08
CA GLY A 296 -15.25 16.02 15.36
C GLY A 296 -15.12 15.17 14.09
N TRP A 297 -14.79 13.89 14.24
CA TRP A 297 -14.68 12.98 13.11
C TRP A 297 -15.92 12.93 12.20
N LYS A 298 -17.12 13.19 12.73
CA LYS A 298 -18.37 13.23 11.93
C LYS A 298 -18.43 14.44 11.01
N GLY A 299 -17.94 15.59 11.47
CA GLY A 299 -17.83 16.79 10.65
C GLY A 299 -16.83 16.59 9.51
N VAL A 300 -15.69 15.97 9.79
CA VAL A 300 -14.69 15.60 8.77
C VAL A 300 -15.31 14.66 7.73
N VAL A 301 -16.02 13.60 8.14
CA VAL A 301 -16.76 12.71 7.22
C VAL A 301 -17.75 13.48 6.35
N LYS A 302 -18.45 14.44 6.92
CA LYS A 302 -19.39 15.27 6.15
C LYS A 302 -18.65 16.10 5.10
N LYS A 303 -17.56 16.79 5.46
CA LYS A 303 -16.72 17.56 4.51
C LYS A 303 -16.23 16.67 3.36
N ILE A 304 -15.72 15.48 3.66
CA ILE A 304 -15.29 14.53 2.65
C ILE A 304 -16.43 14.17 1.69
N LYS A 305 -17.58 13.77 2.22
CA LYS A 305 -18.73 13.37 1.40
C LYS A 305 -19.29 14.51 0.57
N ASP A 306 -19.31 15.73 1.12
CA ASP A 306 -19.76 16.93 0.41
C ASP A 306 -18.80 17.24 -0.76
N ALA A 307 -17.47 17.09 -0.57
CA ALA A 307 -16.49 17.32 -1.62
C ALA A 307 -16.58 16.30 -2.75
N VAL A 308 -16.52 15.01 -2.43
CA VAL A 308 -16.43 13.95 -3.46
C VAL A 308 -17.78 13.61 -4.11
N GLY A 309 -18.87 13.90 -3.45
CA GLY A 309 -20.22 13.67 -3.96
C GLY A 309 -20.47 12.21 -4.36
N ASN A 310 -20.91 12.02 -5.61
CA ASN A 310 -21.22 10.70 -6.18
C ASN A 310 -20.14 10.19 -7.17
N ASN A 311 -19.00 10.83 -7.22
CA ASN A 311 -17.92 10.45 -8.15
C ASN A 311 -17.33 9.07 -7.79
N PRO A 312 -16.64 8.41 -8.74
CA PRO A 312 -15.66 7.38 -8.40
C PRO A 312 -14.58 7.98 -7.50
N VAL A 313 -14.21 7.28 -6.43
CA VAL A 313 -13.30 7.80 -5.40
C VAL A 313 -12.03 6.96 -5.35
N TYR A 314 -10.89 7.61 -5.38
CA TYR A 314 -9.59 7.05 -5.01
C TYR A 314 -9.19 7.54 -3.62
N ILE A 315 -8.77 6.63 -2.75
CA ILE A 315 -8.26 6.96 -1.42
C ILE A 315 -6.75 6.79 -1.44
N THR A 316 -6.00 7.85 -1.14
CA THR A 316 -4.58 7.76 -0.88
C THR A 316 -4.32 8.20 0.56
N LEU A 317 -3.55 7.38 1.29
CA LEU A 317 -3.30 7.63 2.70
C LEU A 317 -1.81 7.56 3.00
N ASP A 318 -1.24 8.73 3.25
CA ASP A 318 0.06 8.86 3.89
C ASP A 318 -0.07 8.52 5.38
N ILE A 319 0.81 7.67 5.87
CA ILE A 319 0.77 7.26 7.28
C ILE A 319 1.11 8.42 8.23
N ASP A 320 1.77 9.47 7.73
CA ASP A 320 2.12 10.64 8.52
C ASP A 320 0.92 11.54 8.87
N VAL A 321 -0.26 11.30 8.26
CA VAL A 321 -1.52 11.89 8.73
C VAL A 321 -1.79 11.57 10.20
N ILE A 322 -1.29 10.41 10.66
CA ILE A 322 -1.37 9.98 12.05
C ILE A 322 -0.30 10.71 12.88
N ASP A 323 -0.67 11.07 14.10
CA ASP A 323 0.28 11.65 15.04
C ASP A 323 1.48 10.72 15.27
N PRO A 324 2.73 11.24 15.21
CA PRO A 324 3.94 10.42 15.36
C PRO A 324 4.06 9.76 16.74
N GLY A 325 3.29 10.17 17.74
CA GLY A 325 3.15 9.42 19.00
C GLY A 325 2.47 8.06 18.83
N MET A 326 1.77 7.84 17.72
CA MET A 326 1.03 6.61 17.39
C MET A 326 1.52 5.91 16.11
N ALA A 327 2.18 6.64 15.20
CA ALA A 327 2.76 6.11 13.97
C ALA A 327 4.09 6.84 13.67
N PRO A 328 5.17 6.56 14.42
CA PRO A 328 6.44 7.28 14.28
C PRO A 328 7.23 6.89 13.02
N ALA A 329 6.94 5.75 12.39
CA ALA A 329 7.77 5.18 11.34
C ALA A 329 7.33 5.68 9.96
N THR A 330 7.64 6.93 9.69
CA THR A 330 7.45 7.62 8.39
C THR A 330 8.66 8.49 8.06
N GLY A 331 8.74 8.95 6.82
CA GLY A 331 9.83 9.80 6.33
C GLY A 331 9.76 11.22 6.87
N THR A 332 8.58 11.82 6.88
CA THR A 332 8.32 13.24 7.18
C THR A 332 7.26 13.40 8.28
N PRO A 333 7.58 13.02 9.54
CA PRO A 333 6.61 13.05 10.61
C PRO A 333 6.30 14.48 11.06
N GLU A 334 5.00 14.80 11.19
CA GLU A 334 4.48 16.06 11.69
C GLU A 334 3.66 15.85 12.98
N ILE A 335 3.91 16.63 14.02
CA ILE A 335 3.17 16.54 15.29
C ILE A 335 1.74 17.10 15.17
N GLY A 336 0.86 16.71 16.10
CA GLY A 336 -0.53 17.19 16.11
C GLY A 336 -1.41 16.50 15.10
N GLY A 337 -1.11 15.24 14.76
CA GLY A 337 -1.83 14.45 13.78
C GLY A 337 -3.12 13.82 14.30
N ILE A 338 -3.85 13.19 13.38
CA ILE A 338 -5.06 12.42 13.66
C ILE A 338 -4.68 11.17 14.46
N THR A 339 -5.50 10.81 15.46
CA THR A 339 -5.28 9.57 16.20
C THR A 339 -5.69 8.34 15.40
N THR A 340 -5.10 7.17 15.71
CA THR A 340 -5.49 5.89 15.09
C THR A 340 -6.96 5.54 15.30
N ARG A 341 -7.59 6.03 16.38
CA ARG A 341 -9.01 5.84 16.63
C ARG A 341 -9.87 6.74 15.74
N GLU A 342 -9.47 7.98 15.54
CA GLU A 342 -10.20 8.94 14.70
C GLU A 342 -10.15 8.54 13.23
N ILE A 343 -8.98 8.21 12.67
CA ILE A 343 -8.88 7.78 11.28
C ILE A 343 -9.77 6.56 11.00
N LYS A 344 -9.82 5.57 11.92
CA LYS A 344 -10.71 4.43 11.79
C LYS A 344 -12.19 4.85 11.81
N LYS A 345 -12.57 5.82 12.63
CA LYS A 345 -13.94 6.35 12.67
C LYS A 345 -14.31 7.13 11.41
N ILE A 346 -13.37 7.91 10.89
CA ILE A 346 -13.54 8.61 9.63
C ILE A 346 -13.77 7.60 8.51
N LEU A 347 -12.84 6.64 8.32
CA LEU A 347 -12.97 5.61 7.28
C LEU A 347 -14.30 4.84 7.38
N GLN A 348 -14.72 4.42 8.57
CA GLN A 348 -16.01 3.76 8.77
C GLN A 348 -17.20 4.65 8.39
N GLY A 349 -17.07 5.95 8.64
CA GLY A 349 -18.07 6.97 8.29
C GLY A 349 -18.21 7.18 6.78
N LEU A 350 -17.19 6.85 5.99
CA LEU A 350 -17.21 6.97 4.53
C LEU A 350 -17.98 5.83 3.83
N ALA A 351 -18.59 4.92 4.59
CA ALA A 351 -19.39 3.84 4.01
C ALA A 351 -20.41 4.38 3.00
N GLY A 352 -20.50 3.71 1.84
CA GLY A 352 -21.34 4.10 0.72
C GLY A 352 -20.61 4.89 -0.38
N LEU A 353 -19.40 5.40 -0.15
CA LEU A 353 -18.59 5.98 -1.21
C LEU A 353 -18.13 4.92 -2.21
N LYS A 354 -18.06 5.31 -3.47
CA LYS A 354 -17.74 4.43 -4.60
C LYS A 354 -16.21 4.31 -4.78
N VAL A 355 -15.54 3.65 -3.83
CA VAL A 355 -14.09 3.49 -3.82
C VAL A 355 -13.65 2.55 -4.93
N VAL A 356 -12.91 3.08 -5.91
CA VAL A 356 -12.42 2.34 -7.10
C VAL A 356 -10.97 1.88 -6.97
N GLY A 357 -10.23 2.41 -6.02
CA GLY A 357 -8.85 2.02 -5.72
C GLY A 357 -8.36 2.76 -4.47
N ALA A 358 -7.25 2.31 -3.91
CA ALA A 358 -6.60 2.96 -2.78
C ALA A 358 -5.13 2.60 -2.68
N ASP A 359 -4.36 3.46 -2.00
CA ASP A 359 -3.01 3.15 -1.54
C ASP A 359 -2.79 3.56 -0.08
N ILE A 360 -1.73 3.01 0.51
CA ILE A 360 -1.18 3.38 1.82
C ILE A 360 0.30 3.54 1.62
N VAL A 361 0.84 4.72 1.93
CA VAL A 361 2.19 5.13 1.58
C VAL A 361 2.98 5.64 2.78
N GLU A 362 4.26 5.91 2.57
CA GLU A 362 5.24 6.49 3.50
C GLU A 362 5.47 5.68 4.79
N VAL A 363 5.02 4.43 4.84
CA VAL A 363 5.36 3.53 5.94
C VAL A 363 6.82 3.12 5.82
N ALA A 364 7.66 3.57 6.73
CA ALA A 364 9.10 3.31 6.76
C ALA A 364 9.48 2.49 7.99
N PRO A 365 9.36 1.15 7.96
CA PRO A 365 9.44 0.25 9.12
C PRO A 365 10.71 0.39 9.97
N GLY A 366 11.81 0.84 9.35
CA GLY A 366 13.08 1.03 10.05
C GLY A 366 13.06 2.11 11.13
N TYR A 367 12.04 2.96 11.15
CA TYR A 367 11.87 4.01 12.17
C TYR A 367 10.87 3.63 13.27
N ASP A 368 10.20 2.49 13.20
CA ASP A 368 9.55 1.92 14.37
C ASP A 368 10.61 1.58 15.42
N THR A 369 10.36 1.90 16.66
CA THR A 369 11.39 2.00 17.73
C THR A 369 12.20 0.70 17.90
N GLN A 370 13.53 0.79 17.82
CA GLN A 370 14.44 -0.36 17.96
C GLN A 370 14.44 -0.97 19.37
N ASP A 371 14.10 -0.19 20.39
CA ASP A 371 14.05 -0.63 21.78
C ASP A 371 12.75 -1.37 22.14
N ARG A 372 11.75 -1.28 21.27
CA ARG A 372 10.49 -2.00 21.37
C ARG A 372 10.13 -2.50 19.98
N PRO A 373 10.16 -3.81 19.72
CA PRO A 373 9.77 -4.38 18.43
C PRO A 373 8.24 -4.30 18.26
N ASP A 374 7.66 -3.13 18.54
CA ASP A 374 6.22 -2.97 18.65
C ASP A 374 5.53 -2.81 17.30
N GLU A 375 6.30 -2.57 16.21
CA GLU A 375 5.78 -2.47 14.82
C GLU A 375 4.50 -1.62 14.74
N ILE A 376 4.37 -0.59 15.60
CA ILE A 376 3.09 0.09 15.83
C ILE A 376 2.58 0.82 14.58
N THR A 377 3.48 1.43 13.80
CA THR A 377 3.14 2.09 12.55
C THR A 377 2.67 1.08 11.51
N GLN A 378 3.34 -0.06 11.42
CA GLN A 378 2.99 -1.15 10.52
C GLN A 378 1.61 -1.74 10.86
N ILE A 379 1.33 -1.90 12.18
CA ILE A 379 0.02 -2.36 12.68
C ILE A 379 -1.06 -1.31 12.38
N ALA A 380 -0.78 -0.02 12.55
CA ALA A 380 -1.72 1.06 12.24
C ALA A 380 -2.07 1.05 10.75
N ALA A 381 -1.06 1.04 9.87
CA ALA A 381 -1.23 1.01 8.42
C ALA A 381 -2.02 -0.23 7.95
N ALA A 382 -1.71 -1.41 8.50
CA ALA A 382 -2.44 -2.63 8.20
C ALA A 382 -3.91 -2.57 8.62
N ASN A 383 -4.21 -2.00 9.79
CA ASN A 383 -5.59 -1.79 10.23
C ASN A 383 -6.34 -0.81 9.33
N ILE A 384 -5.69 0.25 8.89
CA ILE A 384 -6.24 1.23 7.94
C ILE A 384 -6.60 0.54 6.62
N GLY A 385 -5.68 -0.24 6.04
CA GLY A 385 -5.95 -1.01 4.82
C GLY A 385 -7.11 -2.00 4.99
N TRP A 386 -7.24 -2.60 6.16
CA TRP A 386 -8.37 -3.49 6.46
C TRP A 386 -9.71 -2.75 6.56
N GLU A 387 -9.72 -1.51 7.08
CA GLU A 387 -10.92 -0.64 7.04
C GLU A 387 -11.25 -0.21 5.59
N ILE A 388 -10.24 0.09 4.78
CA ILE A 388 -10.43 0.42 3.35
C ILE A 388 -11.04 -0.77 2.59
N LEU A 389 -10.54 -2.00 2.80
CA LEU A 389 -11.18 -3.19 2.24
C LEU A 389 -12.63 -3.35 2.72
N GLY A 390 -12.90 -3.00 3.98
CA GLY A 390 -14.26 -2.97 4.54
C GLY A 390 -15.17 -1.95 3.85
N LEU A 391 -14.65 -0.78 3.46
CA LEU A 391 -15.36 0.21 2.66
C LEU A 391 -15.69 -0.34 1.27
N MET A 392 -14.69 -0.91 0.61
CA MET A 392 -14.87 -1.53 -0.70
C MET A 392 -15.94 -2.64 -0.66
N ALA A 393 -16.00 -3.42 0.44
CA ALA A 393 -16.98 -4.48 0.60
C ALA A 393 -18.42 -3.97 0.82
N LYS A 394 -18.59 -2.73 1.28
CA LYS A 394 -19.90 -2.12 1.55
C LYS A 394 -20.47 -1.34 0.38
N ALA A 395 -19.67 -1.03 -0.61
CA ALA A 395 -20.10 -0.21 -1.74
C ALA A 395 -19.63 -0.82 -3.06
N PRO A 396 -20.56 -1.34 -3.89
CA PRO A 396 -20.25 -1.72 -5.24
C PRO A 396 -19.94 -0.50 -6.12
N THR A 397 -19.16 -0.71 -7.17
CA THR A 397 -18.80 0.32 -8.16
C THR A 397 -19.89 0.49 -9.21
N VAL A 398 -21.07 0.94 -8.78
CA VAL A 398 -22.27 1.13 -9.63
C VAL A 398 -22.76 2.58 -9.64
N VAL A 399 -23.41 2.99 -10.70
CA VAL A 399 -24.03 4.31 -10.86
C VAL A 399 -25.28 4.39 -9.98
#